data_87d49b37821d0995690875c6126c3bca
#
_entry.id   87d49b37821d0995690875c6126c3bca
#
_cell.length_a   1.000
_cell.length_b   1.000
_cell.length_c   1.000
_cell.angle_alpha   90.00
_cell.angle_beta   90.00
_cell.angle_gamma   90.00
#
_symmetry.space_group_name_H-M   'P 1'
#
loop_
_entity.id
_entity.type
_entity.pdbx_description
1 polymer ?
#
loop_
_entity_poly.entity_id
_entity_poly.type
_entity_poly.pdbx_seq_one_letter_code
_entity_poly.pdbx_strand_id
1 'polypeptide(L)'
;MRNIHLILIGLIGLTINCSEEFTDVDPVGSLNDAQLANPTGVELLLTGAYSVLDAGRNGGIGNYWGRSADNWVADVASDDAHKGSTDGDQPDLYELELFNWQTGNGYFMARWEVLFAGVNRANAVINLIGSSETPADFIVEEAQAKFLRGHYNFELKKHFDNVPNITEVNASELNYNVPNAGATLLTWANIESDFSFAKDNLPSSRSGGYTQVGRPLASTAQAFLGKAQLFQAKWGDASNNLEAVISSGIYDLHPNLVDNFKSATENGSEAMFAIQYSADDGQVKQGNASGALNYPAAFGWCCGFYQPNGGRTMRPSRR
;
A
#
# COMPACT_ATOMS: atom_id res chain seq x y z
N MET A 1 -12.51 66.21 -19.13
CA MET A 1 -12.79 65.40 -17.95
C MET A 1 -13.81 64.29 -18.22
N ARG A 2 -14.88 64.51 -18.97
CA ARG A 2 -15.94 63.48 -19.22
C ARG A 2 -15.47 62.30 -20.04
N ASN A 3 -14.46 62.39 -20.88
CA ASN A 3 -13.91 61.30 -21.69
C ASN A 3 -12.93 60.42 -20.91
N ILE A 4 -12.31 60.92 -19.83
CA ILE A 4 -11.41 60.14 -18.96
C ILE A 4 -12.20 59.15 -18.10
N HIS A 5 -13.39 59.53 -17.65
CA HIS A 5 -14.25 58.62 -16.88
C HIS A 5 -14.79 57.46 -17.73
N LEU A 6 -15.05 57.66 -19.02
CA LEU A 6 -15.48 56.61 -19.95
C LEU A 6 -14.34 55.58 -20.23
N ILE A 7 -13.10 56.08 -20.32
CA ILE A 7 -11.92 55.22 -20.49
C ILE A 7 -11.66 54.41 -19.20
N LEU A 8 -11.81 55.00 -18.01
CA LEU A 8 -11.63 54.33 -16.75
C LEU A 8 -12.69 53.23 -16.52
N ILE A 9 -13.94 53.46 -16.88
CA ILE A 9 -15.04 52.49 -16.80
C ILE A 9 -14.81 51.34 -17.79
N GLY A 10 -14.30 51.62 -19.00
CA GLY A 10 -13.92 50.60 -19.97
C GLY A 10 -12.75 49.71 -19.50
N LEU A 11 -11.76 50.28 -18.79
CA LEU A 11 -10.63 49.50 -18.23
C LEU A 11 -11.05 48.61 -17.05
N ILE A 12 -11.96 49.06 -16.21
CA ILE A 12 -12.50 48.30 -15.09
C ILE A 12 -13.36 47.10 -15.60
N GLY A 13 -14.09 47.29 -16.72
CA GLY A 13 -14.87 46.20 -17.33
C GLY A 13 -14.03 45.05 -17.91
N LEU A 14 -12.74 45.29 -18.22
CA LEU A 14 -11.81 44.26 -18.75
C LEU A 14 -11.15 43.39 -17.67
N THR A 15 -11.24 43.79 -16.40
CA THR A 15 -10.64 43.03 -15.31
C THR A 15 -11.57 42.02 -14.61
N ILE A 16 -12.86 41.98 -15.00
CA ILE A 16 -13.88 41.16 -14.33
C ILE A 16 -14.06 39.78 -15.01
N ASN A 17 -13.40 39.53 -16.13
CA ASN A 17 -13.64 38.32 -16.95
C ASN A 17 -12.62 37.20 -16.81
N CYS A 18 -11.78 37.20 -15.80
CA CYS A 18 -10.98 36.03 -15.44
C CYS A 18 -11.55 35.42 -14.15
N SER A 19 -12.68 34.73 -14.26
CA SER A 19 -13.09 33.80 -13.18
C SER A 19 -12.21 32.57 -13.25
N GLU A 20 -11.89 31.98 -12.09
CA GLU A 20 -11.16 30.72 -12.02
C GLU A 20 -11.86 29.60 -12.81
N GLU A 21 -13.20 29.66 -12.93
CA GLU A 21 -14.00 28.75 -13.74
C GLU A 21 -13.66 28.76 -15.25
N PHE A 22 -13.12 29.88 -15.78
CA PHE A 22 -12.73 29.94 -17.19
C PHE A 22 -11.40 29.24 -17.48
N THR A 23 -10.56 29.07 -16.48
CA THR A 23 -9.26 28.38 -16.59
C THR A 23 -9.32 26.94 -16.13
N ASP A 24 -10.40 26.54 -15.46
CA ASP A 24 -10.65 25.18 -14.98
C ASP A 24 -11.32 24.37 -16.10
N VAL A 25 -10.54 24.02 -17.11
CA VAL A 25 -10.99 23.18 -18.21
C VAL A 25 -10.58 21.75 -17.91
N ASP A 26 -11.55 20.87 -17.74
CA ASP A 26 -11.29 19.44 -17.64
C ASP A 26 -10.36 18.97 -18.77
N PRO A 27 -9.25 18.28 -18.46
CA PRO A 27 -8.31 17.81 -19.47
C PRO A 27 -9.04 16.89 -20.45
N VAL A 28 -8.98 17.20 -21.73
CA VAL A 28 -9.61 16.37 -22.77
C VAL A 28 -8.97 14.99 -22.77
N GLY A 29 -9.77 13.96 -22.50
CA GLY A 29 -9.32 12.55 -22.46
C GLY A 29 -8.88 12.05 -21.10
N SER A 30 -8.98 12.83 -20.01
CA SER A 30 -8.92 12.34 -18.64
C SER A 30 -10.33 12.05 -18.11
N LEU A 31 -10.44 11.02 -17.30
CA LEU A 31 -11.67 10.74 -16.55
C LEU A 31 -11.67 11.63 -15.31
N ASN A 32 -12.75 12.36 -15.08
CA ASN A 32 -12.95 13.12 -13.85
C ASN A 32 -13.65 12.23 -12.79
N ASP A 33 -13.66 12.69 -11.53
CA ASP A 33 -14.24 11.93 -10.41
C ASP A 33 -15.72 11.59 -10.64
N ALA A 34 -16.49 12.48 -11.22
CA ALA A 34 -17.91 12.23 -11.53
C ALA A 34 -18.09 11.09 -12.55
N GLN A 35 -17.18 10.96 -13.51
CA GLN A 35 -17.20 9.86 -14.50
C GLN A 35 -16.69 8.54 -13.89
N LEU A 36 -15.84 8.59 -12.87
CA LEU A 36 -15.31 7.45 -12.17
C LEU A 36 -16.18 6.99 -11.00
N ALA A 37 -17.09 7.83 -10.47
CA ALA A 37 -17.97 7.51 -9.34
C ALA A 37 -19.06 6.48 -9.71
N ASN A 38 -18.62 5.31 -10.17
CA ASN A 38 -19.45 4.17 -10.57
C ASN A 38 -18.71 2.85 -10.21
N PRO A 39 -19.39 1.69 -10.22
CA PRO A 39 -18.79 0.41 -9.81
C PRO A 39 -17.48 0.07 -10.54
N THR A 40 -17.39 0.38 -11.82
CA THR A 40 -16.17 0.10 -12.61
C THR A 40 -15.01 1.00 -12.19
N GLY A 41 -15.25 2.29 -12.00
CA GLY A 41 -14.22 3.24 -11.59
C GLY A 41 -13.71 2.98 -10.17
N VAL A 42 -14.61 2.69 -9.22
CA VAL A 42 -14.26 2.30 -7.85
C VAL A 42 -13.39 1.04 -7.86
N GLU A 43 -13.77 0.01 -8.63
CA GLU A 43 -13.01 -1.24 -8.74
C GLU A 43 -11.63 -1.03 -9.39
N LEU A 44 -11.52 -0.15 -10.39
CA LEU A 44 -10.24 0.19 -11.02
C LEU A 44 -9.28 0.87 -10.03
N LEU A 45 -9.77 1.86 -9.27
CA LEU A 45 -8.95 2.53 -8.26
C LEU A 45 -8.58 1.58 -7.12
N LEU A 46 -9.52 0.73 -6.69
CA LEU A 46 -9.28 -0.27 -5.66
C LEU A 46 -8.22 -1.29 -6.11
N THR A 47 -8.29 -1.77 -7.35
CA THR A 47 -7.25 -2.62 -7.95
C THR A 47 -5.90 -1.89 -7.97
N GLY A 48 -5.89 -0.60 -8.29
CA GLY A 48 -4.72 0.25 -8.19
C GLY A 48 -4.13 0.33 -6.78
N ALA A 49 -4.97 0.34 -5.74
CA ALA A 49 -4.52 0.30 -4.34
C ALA A 49 -3.93 -1.07 -3.97
N TYR A 50 -4.53 -2.18 -4.42
CA TYR A 50 -3.97 -3.53 -4.23
C TYR A 50 -2.62 -3.71 -4.93
N SER A 51 -2.42 -3.11 -6.11
CA SER A 51 -1.20 -3.29 -6.89
C SER A 51 0.08 -2.79 -6.19
N VAL A 52 -0.05 -2.00 -5.13
CA VAL A 52 1.10 -1.54 -4.34
C VAL A 52 1.61 -2.63 -3.38
N LEU A 53 0.79 -3.63 -3.06
CA LEU A 53 1.20 -4.75 -2.20
C LEU A 53 2.37 -5.54 -2.79
N ASP A 54 2.48 -5.60 -4.11
CA ASP A 54 3.60 -6.23 -4.81
C ASP A 54 4.81 -5.31 -5.01
N ALA A 55 4.86 -4.21 -4.27
CA ALA A 55 5.86 -3.14 -4.35
C ALA A 55 5.78 -2.27 -5.63
N GLY A 56 4.66 -2.30 -6.32
CA GLY A 56 4.25 -1.35 -7.37
C GLY A 56 5.28 -1.14 -8.48
N ARG A 57 5.34 -2.05 -9.44
CA ARG A 57 6.21 -1.92 -10.61
C ARG A 57 5.81 -0.80 -11.58
N ASN A 58 4.54 -0.45 -11.59
CA ASN A 58 3.96 0.49 -12.53
C ASN A 58 4.00 1.91 -11.98
N GLY A 59 4.86 2.74 -12.57
CA GLY A 59 4.84 4.17 -12.31
C GLY A 59 6.11 4.77 -11.71
N GLY A 60 7.25 4.07 -11.72
CA GLY A 60 8.53 4.70 -11.36
C GLY A 60 8.65 5.11 -9.89
N ILE A 61 7.85 4.53 -9.00
CA ILE A 61 7.89 4.84 -7.58
C ILE A 61 9.13 4.20 -6.97
N GLY A 62 10.06 5.04 -6.51
CA GLY A 62 11.20 4.66 -5.72
C GLY A 62 12.25 3.76 -6.39
N ASN A 63 13.27 3.42 -5.63
CA ASN A 63 14.32 2.49 -6.06
C ASN A 63 13.76 1.07 -6.14
N TYR A 64 13.92 0.42 -7.29
CA TYR A 64 13.51 -0.95 -7.55
C TYR A 64 13.96 -1.94 -6.45
N TRP A 65 15.17 -1.83 -5.96
CA TRP A 65 15.75 -2.71 -4.95
C TRP A 65 15.15 -2.53 -3.55
N GLY A 66 14.69 -1.34 -3.22
CA GLY A 66 14.13 -1.02 -1.91
C GLY A 66 12.63 -1.22 -1.78
N ARG A 67 11.89 -1.40 -2.88
CA ARG A 67 10.42 -1.40 -2.83
C ARG A 67 9.83 -2.58 -2.07
N SER A 68 10.39 -3.75 -2.26
CA SER A 68 9.96 -5.01 -1.62
C SER A 68 10.64 -5.25 -0.29
N ALA A 69 11.11 -4.23 0.34
CA ALA A 69 12.17 -4.24 1.32
C ALA A 69 11.83 -4.83 2.70
N ASP A 70 10.60 -5.30 2.94
CA ASP A 70 10.31 -5.89 4.25
C ASP A 70 11.29 -6.99 4.61
N ASN A 71 11.46 -7.94 3.70
CA ASN A 71 12.34 -9.06 3.96
C ASN A 71 13.82 -8.67 3.95
N TRP A 72 14.19 -7.72 3.08
CA TRP A 72 15.59 -7.30 2.98
C TRP A 72 16.05 -6.54 4.22
N VAL A 73 15.23 -5.58 4.65
CA VAL A 73 15.54 -4.83 5.88
C VAL A 73 15.44 -5.75 7.09
N ALA A 74 14.42 -6.60 7.16
CA ALA A 74 14.26 -7.53 8.27
C ALA A 74 15.28 -8.65 8.24
N ASP A 75 15.46 -9.34 7.11
CA ASP A 75 16.30 -10.54 7.02
C ASP A 75 17.78 -10.21 7.16
N VAL A 76 18.29 -9.21 6.42
CA VAL A 76 19.72 -8.84 6.50
C VAL A 76 20.08 -8.05 7.74
N ALA A 77 19.12 -7.36 8.36
CA ALA A 77 19.31 -6.70 9.65
C ALA A 77 19.14 -7.68 10.84
N SER A 78 19.09 -8.97 10.57
CA SER A 78 19.02 -10.04 11.56
C SER A 78 20.16 -11.03 11.36
N ASP A 79 20.19 -12.10 12.14
CA ASP A 79 21.13 -13.20 11.98
C ASP A 79 20.64 -14.30 11.02
N ASP A 80 19.46 -14.10 10.40
CA ASP A 80 18.85 -15.08 9.50
C ASP A 80 19.51 -15.10 8.11
N ALA A 81 19.95 -13.95 7.61
CA ALA A 81 20.57 -13.85 6.28
C ALA A 81 21.71 -12.82 6.21
N HIS A 82 22.64 -13.08 5.31
CA HIS A 82 23.64 -12.11 4.87
C HIS A 82 23.26 -11.54 3.50
N LYS A 83 23.60 -10.28 3.28
CA LYS A 83 23.42 -9.63 1.98
C LYS A 83 23.99 -10.47 0.81
N GLY A 84 25.08 -11.17 1.03
CA GLY A 84 25.78 -11.93 0.01
C GLY A 84 26.52 -11.03 -1.00
N SER A 85 26.97 -11.63 -2.13
CA SER A 85 27.77 -10.94 -3.14
C SER A 85 29.04 -10.29 -2.56
N THR A 86 29.46 -9.12 -3.06
CA THR A 86 30.59 -8.35 -2.54
C THR A 86 30.09 -7.13 -1.78
N ASP A 87 30.92 -6.57 -0.90
CA ASP A 87 30.56 -5.42 -0.06
C ASP A 87 30.17 -4.18 -0.90
N GLY A 88 30.76 -4.03 -2.08
CA GLY A 88 30.46 -2.94 -3.00
C GLY A 88 29.17 -3.13 -3.82
N ASP A 89 28.57 -4.32 -3.80
CA ASP A 89 27.28 -4.59 -4.42
C ASP A 89 26.18 -4.27 -3.43
N GLN A 90 25.27 -3.33 -3.76
CA GLN A 90 24.22 -2.86 -2.86
C GLN A 90 24.77 -2.35 -1.51
N PRO A 91 25.65 -1.32 -1.50
CA PRO A 91 26.30 -0.86 -0.29
C PRO A 91 25.31 -0.41 0.79
N ASP A 92 24.20 0.22 0.42
CA ASP A 92 23.15 0.62 1.36
C ASP A 92 22.54 -0.58 2.11
N LEU A 93 22.41 -1.74 1.43
CA LEU A 93 21.94 -2.97 2.06
C LEU A 93 23.00 -3.58 2.98
N TYR A 94 24.28 -3.47 2.61
CA TYR A 94 25.38 -3.90 3.45
C TYR A 94 25.48 -3.07 4.74
N GLU A 95 25.23 -1.77 4.66
CA GLU A 95 25.15 -0.92 5.85
C GLU A 95 23.99 -1.32 6.78
N LEU A 96 22.87 -1.80 6.23
CA LEU A 96 21.76 -2.37 7.03
C LEU A 96 22.21 -3.63 7.79
N GLU A 97 22.92 -4.54 7.12
CA GLU A 97 23.49 -5.76 7.74
C GLU A 97 24.45 -5.43 8.89
N LEU A 98 25.24 -4.39 8.71
CA LEU A 98 26.23 -3.95 9.72
C LEU A 98 25.64 -3.05 10.82
N PHE A 99 24.36 -2.72 10.80
CA PHE A 99 23.73 -1.73 11.69
C PHE A 99 24.39 -0.35 11.64
N ASN A 100 24.94 0.04 10.48
CA ASN A 100 25.70 1.28 10.27
C ASN A 100 25.01 2.21 9.25
N TRP A 101 23.69 2.13 9.13
CA TRP A 101 22.93 2.93 8.17
C TRP A 101 22.86 4.41 8.52
N GLN A 102 22.69 5.22 7.48
CA GLN A 102 22.41 6.65 7.58
C GLN A 102 20.95 6.93 7.17
N THR A 103 20.44 8.09 7.59
CA THR A 103 19.06 8.52 7.25
C THR A 103 18.79 8.64 5.74
N GLY A 104 19.85 8.84 4.94
CA GLY A 104 19.79 8.90 3.49
C GLY A 104 19.84 7.55 2.77
N ASN A 105 19.78 6.41 3.50
CA ASN A 105 19.83 5.08 2.90
C ASN A 105 18.69 4.88 1.90
N GLY A 106 19.02 4.45 0.68
CA GLY A 106 18.09 4.34 -0.43
C GLY A 106 16.98 3.31 -0.22
N TYR A 107 17.19 2.31 0.64
CA TYR A 107 16.17 1.32 1.00
C TYR A 107 15.07 1.94 1.85
N PHE A 108 15.43 2.82 2.80
CA PHE A 108 14.43 3.54 3.61
C PHE A 108 13.58 4.47 2.76
N MET A 109 14.21 5.23 1.87
CA MET A 109 13.51 6.13 0.95
C MET A 109 12.53 5.35 0.07
N ALA A 110 12.98 4.25 -0.54
CA ALA A 110 12.13 3.45 -1.40
C ALA A 110 10.94 2.81 -0.65
N ARG A 111 11.16 2.40 0.59
CA ARG A 111 10.08 1.87 1.45
C ARG A 111 9.06 2.93 1.80
N TRP A 112 9.51 4.12 2.17
CA TRP A 112 8.67 5.28 2.42
C TRP A 112 7.79 5.63 1.22
N GLU A 113 8.39 5.78 0.04
CA GLU A 113 7.69 6.15 -1.19
C GLU A 113 6.61 5.13 -1.57
N VAL A 114 6.94 3.84 -1.51
CA VAL A 114 5.99 2.78 -1.88
C VAL A 114 4.81 2.71 -0.91
N LEU A 115 5.06 2.83 0.38
CA LEU A 115 3.99 2.77 1.38
C LEU A 115 3.06 3.98 1.28
N PHE A 116 3.60 5.18 1.08
CA PHE A 116 2.79 6.37 0.83
C PHE A 116 2.03 6.32 -0.49
N ALA A 117 2.59 5.70 -1.53
CA ALA A 117 1.82 5.45 -2.74
C ALA A 117 0.60 4.56 -2.48
N GLY A 118 0.74 3.56 -1.60
CA GLY A 118 -0.37 2.73 -1.14
C GLY A 118 -1.42 3.53 -0.37
N VAL A 119 -0.99 4.35 0.59
CA VAL A 119 -1.89 5.25 1.34
C VAL A 119 -2.64 6.18 0.41
N ASN A 120 -1.95 6.83 -0.54
CA ASN A 120 -2.57 7.77 -1.48
C ASN A 120 -3.60 7.08 -2.39
N ARG A 121 -3.30 5.89 -2.90
CA ARG A 121 -4.24 5.13 -3.72
C ARG A 121 -5.47 4.67 -2.93
N ALA A 122 -5.29 4.24 -1.69
CA ALA A 122 -6.41 3.89 -0.81
C ALA A 122 -7.27 5.13 -0.50
N ASN A 123 -6.65 6.29 -0.22
CA ASN A 123 -7.37 7.55 -0.04
C ASN A 123 -8.15 7.97 -1.28
N ALA A 124 -7.60 7.75 -2.49
CA ALA A 124 -8.30 8.05 -3.73
C ALA A 124 -9.59 7.23 -3.90
N VAL A 125 -9.57 5.94 -3.51
CA VAL A 125 -10.78 5.10 -3.49
C VAL A 125 -11.81 5.66 -2.51
N ILE A 126 -11.40 5.97 -1.28
CA ILE A 126 -12.29 6.46 -0.22
C ILE A 126 -12.89 7.81 -0.63
N ASN A 127 -12.09 8.70 -1.20
CA ASN A 127 -12.55 10.00 -1.69
C ASN A 127 -13.56 9.86 -2.84
N LEU A 128 -13.28 8.98 -3.81
CA LEU A 128 -14.19 8.72 -4.92
C LEU A 128 -15.54 8.19 -4.42
N ILE A 129 -15.52 7.24 -3.49
CA ILE A 129 -16.75 6.70 -2.88
C ILE A 129 -17.51 7.81 -2.14
N GLY A 130 -16.79 8.66 -1.37
CA GLY A 130 -17.37 9.80 -0.65
C GLY A 130 -18.02 10.84 -1.57
N SER A 131 -17.60 10.95 -2.82
CA SER A 131 -18.17 11.84 -3.84
C SER A 131 -19.32 11.21 -4.65
N SER A 132 -19.60 9.91 -4.45
CA SER A 132 -20.70 9.21 -5.11
C SER A 132 -22.06 9.70 -4.58
N GLU A 133 -23.09 9.60 -5.41
CA GLU A 133 -24.49 9.85 -4.99
C GLU A 133 -25.00 8.77 -4.02
N THR A 134 -24.45 7.57 -4.06
CA THR A 134 -24.82 6.42 -3.24
C THR A 134 -23.61 5.78 -2.55
N PRO A 135 -22.90 6.48 -1.64
CA PRO A 135 -21.68 5.94 -1.01
C PRO A 135 -21.91 4.61 -0.27
N ALA A 136 -23.11 4.42 0.28
CA ALA A 136 -23.46 3.21 1.03
C ALA A 136 -23.45 1.93 0.17
N ASP A 137 -23.63 2.06 -1.14
CA ASP A 137 -23.59 0.92 -2.07
C ASP A 137 -22.18 0.36 -2.22
N PHE A 138 -21.15 1.13 -1.85
CA PHE A 138 -19.73 0.78 -1.95
C PHE A 138 -19.08 0.48 -0.59
N ILE A 139 -19.87 0.13 0.42
CA ILE A 139 -19.36 -0.07 1.79
C ILE A 139 -18.27 -1.16 1.87
N VAL A 140 -18.34 -2.19 1.03
CA VAL A 140 -17.37 -3.28 0.97
C VAL A 140 -16.06 -2.82 0.31
N GLU A 141 -16.15 -2.02 -0.74
CA GLU A 141 -15.00 -1.43 -1.43
C GLU A 141 -14.30 -0.42 -0.53
N GLU A 142 -15.05 0.41 0.19
CA GLU A 142 -14.50 1.30 1.21
C GLU A 142 -13.80 0.53 2.32
N ALA A 143 -14.39 -0.57 2.79
CA ALA A 143 -13.80 -1.42 3.80
C ALA A 143 -12.49 -2.06 3.33
N GLN A 144 -12.40 -2.46 2.06
CA GLN A 144 -11.15 -2.94 1.47
C GLN A 144 -10.11 -1.82 1.36
N ALA A 145 -10.49 -0.62 0.92
CA ALA A 145 -9.59 0.52 0.83
C ALA A 145 -9.04 0.93 2.21
N LYS A 146 -9.88 0.95 3.23
CA LYS A 146 -9.45 1.21 4.62
C LYS A 146 -8.56 0.10 5.15
N PHE A 147 -8.85 -1.17 4.87
CA PHE A 147 -7.95 -2.27 5.21
C PHE A 147 -6.55 -2.07 4.62
N LEU A 148 -6.47 -1.74 3.33
CA LEU A 148 -5.20 -1.47 2.65
C LEU A 148 -4.49 -0.24 3.24
N ARG A 149 -5.22 0.85 3.49
CA ARG A 149 -4.64 2.04 4.14
C ARG A 149 -4.11 1.73 5.53
N GLY A 150 -4.87 0.98 6.32
CA GLY A 150 -4.45 0.50 7.63
C GLY A 150 -3.18 -0.33 7.56
N HIS A 151 -3.07 -1.23 6.57
CA HIS A 151 -1.86 -2.02 6.33
C HIS A 151 -0.65 -1.15 5.96
N TYR A 152 -0.78 -0.23 5.00
CA TYR A 152 0.33 0.64 4.61
C TYR A 152 0.75 1.57 5.75
N ASN A 153 -0.20 2.11 6.48
CA ASN A 153 0.05 2.94 7.66
C ASN A 153 0.70 2.13 8.81
N PHE A 154 0.30 0.89 9.01
CA PHE A 154 0.93 -0.02 9.97
C PHE A 154 2.41 -0.22 9.64
N GLU A 155 2.71 -0.51 8.36
CA GLU A 155 4.09 -0.68 7.90
C GLU A 155 4.91 0.62 8.02
N LEU A 156 4.33 1.77 7.69
CA LEU A 156 4.95 3.08 7.91
C LEU A 156 5.26 3.30 9.38
N LYS A 157 4.28 3.10 10.27
CA LYS A 157 4.42 3.31 11.70
C LYS A 157 5.45 2.38 12.33
N LYS A 158 5.50 1.13 11.88
CA LYS A 158 6.46 0.12 12.32
C LYS A 158 7.92 0.52 11.99
N HIS A 159 8.16 1.11 10.80
CA HIS A 159 9.52 1.40 10.33
C HIS A 159 9.99 2.82 10.69
N PHE A 160 9.10 3.82 10.70
CA PHE A 160 9.50 5.24 10.75
C PHE A 160 8.99 5.99 11.97
N ASP A 161 8.08 5.42 12.75
CA ASP A 161 7.44 5.98 13.95
C ASP A 161 6.78 7.34 13.75
N ASN A 162 7.51 8.41 13.50
CA ASN A 162 6.99 9.77 13.28
C ASN A 162 6.58 9.98 11.82
N VAL A 163 5.40 9.49 11.49
CA VAL A 163 4.83 9.51 10.14
C VAL A 163 3.70 10.54 10.07
N PRO A 164 3.62 11.41 9.04
CA PRO A 164 2.45 12.27 8.87
C PRO A 164 1.20 11.42 8.55
N ASN A 165 0.07 11.78 9.15
CA ASN A 165 -1.21 11.12 8.89
C ASN A 165 -1.86 11.73 7.64
N ILE A 166 -1.79 11.04 6.52
CA ILE A 166 -2.41 11.45 5.25
C ILE A 166 -3.71 10.68 5.05
N THR A 167 -4.81 11.43 5.01
CA THR A 167 -6.16 10.89 4.82
C THR A 167 -6.78 11.42 3.53
N GLU A 168 -7.92 10.88 3.13
CA GLU A 168 -8.72 11.36 2.02
C GLU A 168 -9.08 12.86 2.12
N VAL A 169 -9.23 13.36 3.32
CA VAL A 169 -9.59 14.76 3.58
C VAL A 169 -8.41 15.70 3.34
N ASN A 170 -7.25 15.40 3.92
CA ASN A 170 -6.09 16.29 3.80
C ASN A 170 -5.25 16.04 2.54
N ALA A 171 -5.39 14.88 1.90
CA ALA A 171 -4.74 14.62 0.61
C ALA A 171 -5.26 15.55 -0.52
N SER A 172 -6.53 15.97 -0.46
CA SER A 172 -7.12 16.90 -1.43
C SER A 172 -6.62 18.33 -1.28
N GLU A 173 -6.13 18.71 -0.13
CA GLU A 173 -5.62 20.06 0.14
C GLU A 173 -4.20 20.27 -0.39
N LEU A 174 -3.59 19.24 -1.00
CA LEU A 174 -2.28 19.26 -1.70
C LEU A 174 -1.16 19.97 -0.94
N ASN A 175 -1.22 19.99 0.38
CA ASN A 175 -0.12 20.49 1.17
C ASN A 175 0.92 19.37 1.37
N TYR A 176 1.83 19.24 0.41
CA TYR A 176 2.91 18.24 0.43
C TYR A 176 3.90 18.42 1.60
N ASN A 177 3.80 19.52 2.33
CA ASN A 177 4.64 19.81 3.49
C ASN A 177 3.93 19.52 4.82
N VAL A 178 3.28 18.38 4.94
CA VAL A 178 2.69 17.96 6.20
C VAL A 178 3.82 17.63 7.18
N PRO A 179 3.93 18.35 8.32
CA PRO A 179 4.99 18.08 9.28
C PRO A 179 4.86 16.68 9.89
N ASN A 180 5.99 16.01 10.09
CA ASN A 180 6.04 14.77 10.86
C ASN A 180 6.15 15.05 12.38
N ALA A 181 5.34 15.97 12.89
CA ALA A 181 5.35 16.40 14.27
C ALA A 181 3.95 16.85 14.76
N GLY A 182 3.71 16.75 16.05
CA GLY A 182 2.50 17.28 16.70
C GLY A 182 1.23 16.51 16.35
N ALA A 183 0.12 17.22 16.21
CA ALA A 183 -1.22 16.64 16.03
C ALA A 183 -1.46 16.01 14.64
N THR A 184 -0.55 16.25 13.69
CA THR A 184 -0.62 15.68 12.32
C THR A 184 0.03 14.32 12.21
N LEU A 185 0.54 13.75 13.29
CA LEU A 185 1.17 12.43 13.28
C LEU A 185 0.14 11.32 13.16
N LEU A 186 0.51 10.30 12.38
CA LEU A 186 -0.16 9.02 12.35
C LEU A 186 -0.09 8.35 13.72
N THR A 187 -1.23 8.01 14.26
CA THR A 187 -1.35 7.31 15.54
C THR A 187 -1.76 5.85 15.34
N TRP A 188 -1.51 5.02 16.32
CA TRP A 188 -2.04 3.66 16.34
C TRP A 188 -3.58 3.62 16.31
N ALA A 189 -4.24 4.62 16.90
CA ALA A 189 -5.69 4.74 16.86
C ALA A 189 -6.23 4.93 15.44
N ASN A 190 -5.52 5.65 14.56
CA ASN A 190 -5.89 5.78 13.15
C ASN A 190 -5.83 4.41 12.44
N ILE A 191 -4.77 3.63 12.68
CA ILE A 191 -4.58 2.30 12.11
C ILE A 191 -5.66 1.33 12.62
N GLU A 192 -5.92 1.33 13.93
CA GLU A 192 -6.96 0.50 14.54
C GLU A 192 -8.37 0.87 14.02
N SER A 193 -8.63 2.16 13.79
CA SER A 193 -9.89 2.63 13.22
C SER A 193 -10.12 2.06 11.81
N ASP A 194 -9.11 2.08 10.96
CA ASP A 194 -9.19 1.53 9.62
C ASP A 194 -9.44 0.01 9.64
N PHE A 195 -8.71 -0.74 10.47
CA PHE A 195 -8.94 -2.19 10.60
C PHE A 195 -10.27 -2.51 11.26
N SER A 196 -10.74 -1.71 12.23
CA SER A 196 -12.05 -1.90 12.86
C SER A 196 -13.17 -1.69 11.86
N PHE A 197 -13.12 -0.61 11.07
CA PHE A 197 -14.09 -0.38 10.00
C PHE A 197 -14.11 -1.54 9.00
N ALA A 198 -12.94 -2.02 8.59
CA ALA A 198 -12.82 -3.15 7.68
C ALA A 198 -13.40 -4.43 8.28
N LYS A 199 -13.10 -4.74 9.55
CA LYS A 199 -13.67 -5.87 10.28
C LYS A 199 -15.20 -5.85 10.30
N ASP A 200 -15.78 -4.67 10.49
CA ASP A 200 -17.22 -4.52 10.67
C ASP A 200 -18.01 -4.52 9.33
N ASN A 201 -17.34 -4.26 8.20
CA ASN A 201 -17.99 -4.07 6.90
C ASN A 201 -17.52 -5.03 5.79
N LEU A 202 -16.46 -5.78 5.99
CA LEU A 202 -16.05 -6.81 5.04
C LEU A 202 -16.93 -8.07 5.17
N PRO A 203 -17.09 -8.84 4.07
CA PRO A 203 -17.79 -10.13 4.14
C PRO A 203 -17.09 -11.11 5.10
N SER A 204 -17.90 -11.92 5.80
CA SER A 204 -17.40 -12.95 6.71
C SER A 204 -16.91 -14.21 5.99
N SER A 205 -17.26 -14.39 4.72
CA SER A 205 -16.90 -15.57 3.93
C SER A 205 -16.80 -15.21 2.44
N ARG A 206 -16.11 -16.07 1.68
CA ARG A 206 -16.02 -15.96 0.23
C ARG A 206 -17.28 -16.56 -0.42
N SER A 207 -18.31 -15.73 -0.58
CA SER A 207 -19.60 -16.14 -1.15
C SER A 207 -20.21 -15.03 -2.00
N GLY A 208 -21.23 -15.37 -2.79
CA GLY A 208 -21.88 -14.40 -3.68
C GLY A 208 -20.90 -13.84 -4.71
N GLY A 209 -20.84 -12.52 -4.85
CA GLY A 209 -19.88 -11.81 -5.73
C GLY A 209 -18.49 -11.64 -5.15
N TYR A 210 -18.25 -12.01 -3.89
CA TYR A 210 -16.97 -11.80 -3.19
C TYR A 210 -16.16 -13.09 -3.11
N THR A 211 -15.63 -13.55 -4.25
CA THR A 211 -14.97 -14.86 -4.37
C THR A 211 -13.46 -14.79 -4.53
N GLN A 212 -12.89 -13.61 -4.74
CA GLN A 212 -11.47 -13.42 -5.02
C GLN A 212 -10.61 -13.70 -3.77
N VAL A 213 -9.69 -14.66 -3.87
CA VAL A 213 -8.86 -15.13 -2.74
C VAL A 213 -7.87 -14.07 -2.23
N GLY A 214 -7.43 -13.16 -3.08
CA GLY A 214 -6.53 -12.06 -2.71
C GLY A 214 -7.19 -10.91 -1.95
N ARG A 215 -8.51 -10.95 -1.71
CA ARG A 215 -9.22 -9.89 -0.98
C ARG A 215 -9.42 -10.27 0.49
N PRO A 216 -9.34 -9.31 1.43
CA PRO A 216 -9.48 -9.60 2.86
C PRO A 216 -10.93 -9.96 3.23
N LEU A 217 -11.09 -10.81 4.22
CA LEU A 217 -12.35 -11.05 4.91
C LEU A 217 -12.42 -10.23 6.20
N ALA A 218 -13.59 -10.16 6.84
CA ALA A 218 -13.76 -9.56 8.15
C ALA A 218 -12.78 -10.13 9.18
N SER A 219 -12.61 -11.46 9.18
CA SER A 219 -11.64 -12.16 10.02
C SER A 219 -10.18 -11.80 9.72
N THR A 220 -9.85 -11.51 8.46
CA THR A 220 -8.53 -10.98 8.09
C THR A 220 -8.29 -9.62 8.74
N ALA A 221 -9.24 -8.70 8.61
CA ALA A 221 -9.15 -7.37 9.22
C ALA A 221 -9.07 -7.46 10.75
N GLN A 222 -9.80 -8.40 11.35
CA GLN A 222 -9.74 -8.66 12.80
C GLN A 222 -8.36 -9.17 13.25
N ALA A 223 -7.72 -10.03 12.47
CA ALA A 223 -6.36 -10.49 12.75
C ALA A 223 -5.34 -9.35 12.66
N PHE A 224 -5.47 -8.46 11.66
CA PHE A 224 -4.60 -7.29 11.51
C PHE A 224 -4.82 -6.26 12.62
N LEU A 225 -6.05 -6.09 13.09
CA LEU A 225 -6.36 -5.29 14.29
C LEU A 225 -5.65 -5.85 15.52
N GLY A 226 -5.79 -7.16 15.77
CA GLY A 226 -5.07 -7.84 16.86
C GLY A 226 -3.56 -7.68 16.75
N LYS A 227 -3.00 -7.80 15.55
CA LYS A 227 -1.57 -7.55 15.29
C LYS A 227 -1.18 -6.12 15.63
N ALA A 228 -1.95 -5.12 15.23
CA ALA A 228 -1.67 -3.72 15.55
C ALA A 228 -1.71 -3.45 17.07
N GLN A 229 -2.59 -4.14 17.79
CA GLN A 229 -2.69 -4.06 19.26
C GLN A 229 -1.52 -4.73 19.95
N LEU A 230 -0.99 -5.84 19.40
CA LEU A 230 0.25 -6.47 19.91
C LEU A 230 1.44 -5.51 19.89
N PHE A 231 1.59 -4.72 18.81
CA PHE A 231 2.66 -3.73 18.70
C PHE A 231 2.56 -2.59 19.72
N GLN A 232 1.40 -2.43 20.35
CA GLN A 232 1.13 -1.45 21.39
C GLN A 232 1.15 -2.04 22.81
N ALA A 233 1.46 -3.32 22.96
CA ALA A 233 1.34 -4.08 24.21
C ALA A 233 -0.10 -4.07 24.81
N LYS A 234 -1.12 -3.90 23.96
CA LYS A 234 -2.53 -4.05 24.34
C LYS A 234 -2.92 -5.54 24.35
N TRP A 235 -2.31 -6.29 25.25
CA TRP A 235 -2.37 -7.76 25.24
C TRP A 235 -3.79 -8.33 25.34
N GLY A 236 -4.66 -7.72 26.16
CA GLY A 236 -6.05 -8.16 26.32
C GLY A 236 -6.87 -7.97 25.05
N ASP A 237 -6.78 -6.81 24.42
CA ASP A 237 -7.51 -6.51 23.18
C ASP A 237 -7.00 -7.37 22.04
N ALA A 238 -5.69 -7.55 21.94
CA ALA A 238 -5.07 -8.40 20.94
C ALA A 238 -5.51 -9.85 21.09
N SER A 239 -5.49 -10.41 22.33
CA SER A 239 -5.97 -11.76 22.61
C SER A 239 -7.41 -11.95 22.19
N ASN A 240 -8.29 -11.03 22.59
CA ASN A 240 -9.72 -11.10 22.24
C ASN A 240 -9.95 -11.15 20.72
N ASN A 241 -9.24 -10.30 19.95
CA ASN A 241 -9.38 -10.28 18.50
C ASN A 241 -8.80 -11.54 17.84
N LEU A 242 -7.64 -12.01 18.28
CA LEU A 242 -7.01 -13.20 17.72
C LEU A 242 -7.76 -14.48 18.09
N GLU A 243 -8.26 -14.60 19.31
CA GLU A 243 -9.11 -15.72 19.74
C GLU A 243 -10.43 -15.78 18.95
N ALA A 244 -11.03 -14.61 18.64
CA ALA A 244 -12.21 -14.58 17.80
C ALA A 244 -11.93 -15.08 16.37
N VAL A 245 -10.74 -14.79 15.82
CA VAL A 245 -10.31 -15.34 14.52
C VAL A 245 -10.14 -16.84 14.59
N ILE A 246 -9.48 -17.37 15.61
CA ILE A 246 -9.30 -18.81 15.82
C ILE A 246 -10.66 -19.50 15.98
N SER A 247 -11.53 -18.94 16.82
CA SER A 247 -12.84 -19.47 17.10
C SER A 247 -13.83 -19.42 15.93
N SER A 248 -13.53 -18.61 14.89
CA SER A 248 -14.35 -18.53 13.69
C SER A 248 -14.39 -19.85 12.89
N GLY A 249 -13.35 -20.69 13.03
CA GLY A 249 -13.20 -21.93 12.27
C GLY A 249 -13.00 -21.73 10.76
N ILE A 250 -12.73 -20.50 10.32
CA ILE A 250 -12.47 -20.18 8.89
C ILE A 250 -11.08 -20.65 8.48
N TYR A 251 -10.13 -20.55 9.41
CA TYR A 251 -8.72 -20.91 9.20
C TYR A 251 -8.32 -22.11 10.07
N ASP A 252 -7.42 -22.91 9.55
CA ASP A 252 -6.86 -24.03 10.28
C ASP A 252 -5.41 -24.25 9.83
N LEU A 253 -4.57 -24.76 10.73
CA LEU A 253 -3.18 -25.05 10.41
C LEU A 253 -3.08 -26.25 9.45
N HIS A 254 -2.16 -26.16 8.48
CA HIS A 254 -1.84 -27.32 7.66
C HIS A 254 -1.26 -28.44 8.54
N PRO A 255 -1.71 -29.70 8.37
CA PRO A 255 -1.14 -30.84 9.09
C PRO A 255 0.36 -31.01 8.88
N ASN A 256 0.87 -30.53 7.76
CA ASN A 256 2.29 -30.54 7.43
C ASN A 256 2.74 -29.12 7.08
N LEU A 257 3.67 -28.58 7.84
CA LEU A 257 4.23 -27.24 7.64
C LEU A 257 4.71 -26.98 6.20
N VAL A 258 5.28 -28.01 5.54
CA VAL A 258 5.78 -27.90 4.15
C VAL A 258 4.67 -27.57 3.15
N ASP A 259 3.42 -27.85 3.49
CA ASP A 259 2.28 -27.58 2.60
C ASP A 259 2.03 -26.07 2.43
N ASN A 260 2.49 -25.23 3.35
CA ASN A 260 2.46 -23.76 3.17
C ASN A 260 3.38 -23.26 2.04
N PHE A 261 4.29 -24.09 1.54
CA PHE A 261 5.29 -23.71 0.53
C PHE A 261 5.08 -24.45 -0.80
N LYS A 262 3.97 -25.13 -0.98
CA LYS A 262 3.64 -25.85 -2.22
C LYS A 262 2.59 -25.10 -3.02
N SER A 263 2.78 -24.98 -4.32
CA SER A 263 1.77 -24.39 -5.23
C SER A 263 0.45 -25.21 -5.26
N ALA A 264 0.49 -26.50 -4.99
CA ALA A 264 -0.70 -27.35 -4.95
C ALA A 264 -1.62 -27.06 -3.74
N THR A 265 -1.10 -26.42 -2.71
CA THR A 265 -1.83 -26.03 -1.48
C THR A 265 -1.90 -24.54 -1.27
N GLU A 266 -1.59 -23.78 -2.32
CA GLU A 266 -1.70 -22.33 -2.34
C GLU A 266 -3.13 -21.87 -1.98
N ASN A 267 -3.25 -20.80 -1.21
CA ASN A 267 -4.54 -20.31 -0.68
C ASN A 267 -5.32 -21.35 0.15
N GLY A 268 -4.61 -22.27 0.81
CA GLY A 268 -5.19 -23.28 1.67
C GLY A 268 -5.77 -22.72 2.98
N SER A 269 -6.14 -23.61 3.89
CA SER A 269 -6.83 -23.26 5.13
C SER A 269 -6.04 -22.35 6.08
N GLU A 270 -4.71 -22.32 5.98
CA GLU A 270 -3.86 -21.47 6.82
C GLU A 270 -3.69 -20.04 6.23
N ALA A 271 -4.02 -19.83 4.95
CA ALA A 271 -3.82 -18.55 4.27
C ALA A 271 -4.92 -17.54 4.60
N MET A 272 -4.63 -16.55 5.43
CA MET A 272 -5.56 -15.46 5.75
C MET A 272 -5.62 -14.38 4.67
N PHE A 273 -4.45 -13.93 4.25
CA PHE A 273 -4.29 -12.88 3.25
C PHE A 273 -2.97 -13.08 2.53
N ALA A 274 -3.04 -13.38 1.26
CA ALA A 274 -1.88 -13.63 0.42
C ALA A 274 -1.94 -12.75 -0.83
N ILE A 275 -0.81 -12.13 -1.16
CA ILE A 275 -0.67 -11.37 -2.40
C ILE A 275 -0.65 -12.37 -3.54
N GLN A 276 -1.59 -12.20 -4.48
CA GLN A 276 -1.73 -13.11 -5.60
C GLN A 276 -0.82 -12.67 -6.76
N TYR A 277 0.04 -13.56 -7.19
CA TYR A 277 0.92 -13.36 -8.35
C TYR A 277 0.48 -14.25 -9.50
N SER A 278 0.56 -13.74 -10.72
CA SER A 278 0.27 -14.49 -11.93
C SER A 278 1.39 -14.30 -12.96
N ALA A 279 1.70 -15.34 -13.71
CA ALA A 279 2.59 -15.24 -14.86
C ALA A 279 1.92 -14.50 -16.03
N ASP A 280 0.58 -14.46 -16.04
CA ASP A 280 -0.26 -13.95 -17.13
C ASP A 280 -0.98 -12.65 -16.72
N ASP A 281 -0.45 -11.92 -15.75
CA ASP A 281 -1.09 -10.72 -15.19
C ASP A 281 -1.06 -9.48 -16.10
N GLY A 282 -0.56 -9.63 -17.33
CA GLY A 282 -0.41 -8.52 -18.29
C GLY A 282 0.71 -7.54 -17.93
N GLN A 283 1.51 -7.82 -16.90
CA GLN A 283 2.64 -6.99 -16.53
C GLN A 283 3.64 -6.89 -17.68
N VAL A 284 3.96 -5.69 -18.08
CA VAL A 284 4.95 -5.44 -19.12
C VAL A 284 6.27 -6.03 -18.67
N LYS A 285 6.74 -7.01 -19.45
CA LYS A 285 8.10 -7.54 -19.31
C LYS A 285 9.09 -6.38 -19.38
N GLN A 286 9.61 -5.95 -18.25
CA GLN A 286 10.66 -4.96 -18.26
C GLN A 286 11.95 -5.66 -18.72
N GLY A 287 12.15 -5.69 -20.05
CA GLY A 287 13.43 -6.03 -20.64
C GLY A 287 14.44 -4.98 -20.19
N ASN A 288 15.42 -5.37 -19.40
CA ASN A 288 16.65 -4.61 -19.35
C ASN A 288 17.43 -4.90 -20.64
N ALA A 289 18.39 -4.06 -20.99
CA ALA A 289 19.22 -4.20 -22.20
C ALA A 289 20.02 -5.53 -22.30
N SER A 290 19.94 -6.38 -21.28
CA SER A 290 20.58 -7.70 -21.21
C SER A 290 19.62 -8.88 -21.41
N GLY A 291 18.43 -8.64 -22.00
CA GLY A 291 17.52 -9.72 -22.41
C GLY A 291 16.79 -10.37 -21.26
N ALA A 292 15.83 -9.64 -20.77
CA ALA A 292 14.56 -10.10 -20.23
C ALA A 292 14.59 -11.32 -19.30
N LEU A 293 14.56 -11.05 -18.04
CA LEU A 293 13.89 -11.96 -17.12
C LEU A 293 12.60 -11.28 -16.68
N ASN A 294 11.46 -11.92 -16.95
CA ASN A 294 10.23 -11.66 -16.23
C ASN A 294 10.52 -11.99 -14.77
N TYR A 295 10.63 -10.98 -13.96
CA TYR A 295 10.51 -11.19 -12.53
C TYR A 295 9.02 -11.10 -12.21
N PRO A 296 8.37 -12.17 -11.78
CA PRO A 296 7.18 -12.01 -11.00
C PRO A 296 7.55 -11.08 -9.86
N ALA A 297 6.70 -10.10 -9.60
CA ALA A 297 6.95 -9.05 -8.66
C ALA A 297 7.66 -9.57 -7.42
N ALA A 298 8.68 -8.88 -7.02
CA ALA A 298 9.37 -8.92 -5.74
C ALA A 298 9.61 -10.26 -5.02
N PHE A 299 8.70 -11.22 -5.14
CA PHE A 299 8.71 -12.47 -4.38
C PHE A 299 9.93 -13.35 -4.67
N GLY A 300 10.41 -13.40 -5.91
CA GLY A 300 11.62 -14.15 -6.27
C GLY A 300 12.91 -13.60 -5.63
N TRP A 301 12.87 -12.36 -5.13
CA TRP A 301 14.00 -11.72 -4.46
C TRP A 301 13.89 -11.76 -2.94
N CYS A 302 12.65 -11.67 -2.43
CA CYS A 302 12.42 -11.61 -1.00
C CYS A 302 12.75 -12.89 -0.25
N CYS A 303 12.59 -14.04 -0.88
CA CYS A 303 12.66 -15.32 -0.18
C CYS A 303 13.97 -16.08 -0.37
N GLY A 304 15.00 -15.44 -0.91
CA GLY A 304 16.32 -16.09 -1.09
C GLY A 304 16.28 -17.34 -1.95
N PHE A 305 15.23 -17.55 -2.73
CA PHE A 305 15.12 -18.70 -3.60
C PHE A 305 16.09 -18.58 -4.77
N TYR A 306 16.83 -19.62 -4.93
CA TYR A 306 17.81 -19.88 -5.96
C TYR A 306 17.28 -19.48 -7.34
N GLN A 307 17.87 -18.46 -7.93
CA GLN A 307 17.73 -18.18 -9.35
C GLN A 307 18.69 -19.09 -10.13
N PRO A 308 18.23 -19.87 -11.08
CA PRO A 308 19.09 -20.77 -11.86
C PRO A 308 20.26 -20.08 -12.59
N ASN A 309 20.22 -18.76 -12.72
CA ASN A 309 21.15 -17.96 -13.51
C ASN A 309 22.03 -16.97 -12.72
N GLY A 310 22.33 -17.24 -11.46
CA GLY A 310 23.58 -16.77 -10.88
C GLY A 310 23.57 -15.46 -10.09
N GLY A 311 22.46 -14.82 -9.84
CA GLY A 311 22.42 -13.66 -8.92
C GLY A 311 22.25 -14.11 -7.47
N ARG A 312 23.32 -14.23 -6.70
CA ARG A 312 23.25 -14.51 -5.26
C ARG A 312 23.21 -13.18 -4.51
N THR A 313 22.05 -12.82 -3.99
CA THR A 313 21.92 -11.60 -3.18
C THR A 313 21.85 -11.85 -1.69
N MET A 314 21.52 -13.07 -1.26
CA MET A 314 21.51 -13.45 0.16
C MET A 314 22.09 -14.86 0.34
N ARG A 315 22.74 -15.07 1.46
CA ARG A 315 23.19 -16.41 1.91
C ARG A 315 22.62 -16.66 3.30
N PRO A 316 22.17 -17.89 3.60
CA PRO A 316 21.87 -18.26 4.98
C PRO A 316 23.09 -18.03 5.87
N SER A 317 22.84 -17.54 7.08
CA SER A 317 23.90 -17.44 8.09
C SER A 317 24.48 -18.83 8.37
N ARG A 318 25.79 -18.96 8.39
CA ARG A 318 26.45 -20.15 8.92
C ARG A 318 26.57 -19.98 10.43
N ARG A 319 25.84 -20.75 11.18
CA ARG A 319 26.14 -21.00 12.60
C ARG A 319 27.23 -22.04 12.73
#